data_eb672b9c76183e1880f61ca3d0bcd37c
#
_entry.id   eb672b9c76183e1880f61ca3d0bcd37c
#
_cell.length_a   1.000
_cell.length_b   1.000
_cell.length_c   1.000
_cell.angle_alpha   90.00
_cell.angle_beta   90.00
_cell.angle_gamma   90.00
#
_symmetry.space_group_name_H-M   'P 1'
#
loop_
_entity.id
_entity.type
_entity.pdbx_description
1 polymer ?
#
loop_
_entity_poly.entity_id
_entity_poly.type
_entity_poly.pdbx_seq_one_letter_code
_entity_poly.pdbx_strand_id
1 'polypeptide(L)'
;LVAKSKKEDKASVDTSISAVSKIVRSISKMKGMQYYSNTRKRYETLYTESYRIESPNTVQPVADSLEGSSDGKTMYLYQKEHTFGKAYFQVQYRENKNEVAMHLKNTSPMYYGIVKAVDPDRCRIVANIVDDGDGYYIYLGMSVDFMQLGSILDKKMNKSFQARLDALYNWITLQF
;
A
#
# COMPACT_ATOMS: atom_id res chain seq x y z
N LEU A 1 -6.71 -10.78 2.30
CA LEU A 1 -6.30 -11.01 3.69
C LEU A 1 -7.30 -10.33 4.62
N VAL A 2 -7.74 -11.02 5.65
CA VAL A 2 -8.52 -10.46 6.75
C VAL A 2 -7.86 -10.92 8.03
N ALA A 3 -7.53 -9.98 8.93
CA ALA A 3 -6.93 -10.32 10.21
C ALA A 3 -7.40 -9.34 11.29
N LYS A 4 -7.39 -9.79 12.55
CA LYS A 4 -7.61 -8.95 13.73
C LYS A 4 -6.26 -8.66 14.38
N SER A 5 -5.94 -7.39 14.55
CA SER A 5 -4.82 -6.90 15.34
C SER A 5 -5.35 -6.35 16.66
N LYS A 6 -4.74 -6.73 17.78
CA LYS A 6 -5.07 -6.17 19.10
C LYS A 6 -4.42 -4.78 19.22
N LYS A 7 -5.10 -3.87 19.89
CA LYS A 7 -4.46 -2.64 20.36
C LYS A 7 -3.42 -3.01 21.41
N GLU A 8 -2.21 -2.50 21.26
CA GLU A 8 -1.20 -2.67 22.32
C GLU A 8 -1.55 -1.75 23.49
N ASP A 9 -1.51 -2.31 24.72
CA ASP A 9 -1.68 -1.58 25.99
C ASP A 9 -0.48 -0.66 26.31
N LYS A 10 0.01 0.07 25.32
CA LYS A 10 1.00 1.13 25.53
C LYS A 10 0.25 2.41 25.85
N ALA A 11 0.23 2.79 27.12
CA ALA A 11 -0.43 3.98 27.66
C ALA A 11 -0.05 5.33 26.96
N SER A 12 0.86 5.30 25.99
CA SER A 12 1.35 6.47 25.25
C SER A 12 1.04 6.45 23.74
N VAL A 13 0.41 5.40 23.21
CA VAL A 13 0.12 5.30 21.75
C VAL A 13 -1.32 5.70 21.48
N ASP A 14 -1.52 6.70 20.64
CA ASP A 14 -2.86 7.07 20.16
C ASP A 14 -3.38 5.98 19.21
N THR A 15 -4.39 5.24 19.69
CA THR A 15 -5.05 4.15 18.97
C THR A 15 -6.36 4.57 18.32
N SER A 16 -6.61 5.86 18.14
CA SER A 16 -7.81 6.34 17.45
C SER A 16 -7.75 6.04 15.94
N ILE A 17 -8.91 5.96 15.29
CA ILE A 17 -8.98 5.88 13.81
C ILE A 17 -8.26 7.06 13.15
N SER A 18 -8.26 8.24 13.77
CA SER A 18 -7.50 9.39 13.28
C SER A 18 -5.98 9.11 13.26
N ALA A 19 -5.44 8.44 14.28
CA ALA A 19 -4.04 8.02 14.30
C ALA A 19 -3.75 6.97 13.20
N VAL A 20 -4.61 5.98 13.05
CA VAL A 20 -4.53 4.96 11.98
C VAL A 20 -4.59 5.63 10.61
N SER A 21 -5.47 6.60 10.43
CA SER A 21 -5.59 7.39 9.20
C SER A 21 -4.28 8.13 8.86
N LYS A 22 -3.61 8.71 9.84
CA LYS A 22 -2.28 9.33 9.65
C LYS A 22 -1.23 8.29 9.22
N ILE A 23 -1.26 7.08 9.79
CA ILE A 23 -0.36 6.00 9.40
C ILE A 23 -0.54 5.67 7.92
N VAL A 24 -1.75 5.36 7.47
CA VAL A 24 -1.98 4.98 6.07
C VAL A 24 -1.78 6.12 5.07
N ARG A 25 -1.72 7.38 5.54
CA ARG A 25 -1.36 8.56 4.74
C ARG A 25 0.14 8.90 4.79
N SER A 26 0.92 8.24 5.63
CA SER A 26 2.37 8.44 5.73
C SER A 26 3.11 7.74 4.60
N ILE A 27 2.86 8.16 3.35
CA ILE A 27 3.38 7.52 2.14
C ILE A 27 4.92 7.51 2.11
N SER A 28 5.55 8.60 2.59
CA SER A 28 7.02 8.71 2.64
C SER A 28 7.65 7.67 3.56
N LYS A 29 6.94 7.24 4.62
CA LYS A 29 7.41 6.20 5.55
C LYS A 29 7.39 4.78 4.98
N MET A 30 6.75 4.57 3.83
CA MET A 30 6.80 3.27 3.14
C MET A 30 8.15 3.03 2.46
N LYS A 31 8.99 4.06 2.29
CA LYS A 31 10.37 3.89 1.82
C LYS A 31 11.14 2.98 2.77
N GLY A 32 11.78 1.96 2.22
CA GLY A 32 12.51 0.95 3.00
C GLY A 32 11.64 -0.20 3.50
N MET A 33 10.32 -0.21 3.24
CA MET A 33 9.44 -1.34 3.58
C MET A 33 10.06 -2.65 3.10
N GLN A 34 10.03 -3.67 3.97
CA GLN A 34 10.62 -4.97 3.68
C GLN A 34 9.55 -5.99 3.29
N TYR A 35 9.91 -6.92 2.42
CA TYR A 35 9.12 -8.09 2.10
C TYR A 35 10.00 -9.34 2.05
N TYR A 36 9.43 -10.52 2.33
CA TYR A 36 10.15 -11.76 2.18
C TYR A 36 10.12 -12.25 0.73
N SER A 37 11.27 -12.28 0.08
CA SER A 37 11.40 -12.78 -1.28
C SER A 37 11.45 -14.32 -1.29
N ASN A 38 10.36 -14.96 -1.72
CA ASN A 38 10.29 -16.42 -1.83
C ASN A 38 11.30 -16.99 -2.84
N THR A 39 11.72 -16.21 -3.82
CA THR A 39 12.72 -16.60 -4.82
C THR A 39 14.14 -16.53 -4.25
N ARG A 40 14.45 -15.46 -3.51
CA ARG A 40 15.79 -15.23 -2.95
C ARG A 40 15.96 -15.75 -1.52
N LYS A 41 14.85 -16.21 -0.88
CA LYS A 41 14.82 -16.77 0.48
C LYS A 41 15.38 -15.82 1.55
N ARG A 42 15.12 -14.51 1.38
CA ARG A 42 15.54 -13.46 2.32
C ARG A 42 14.61 -12.26 2.28
N TYR A 43 14.71 -11.42 3.29
CA TYR A 43 14.06 -10.10 3.28
C TYR A 43 14.76 -9.16 2.30
N GLU A 44 13.96 -8.41 1.57
CA GLU A 44 14.42 -7.41 0.60
C GLU A 44 13.57 -6.14 0.72
N THR A 45 14.16 -5.02 0.34
CA THR A 45 13.44 -3.75 0.30
C THR A 45 12.42 -3.77 -0.84
N LEU A 46 11.14 -3.55 -0.49
CA LEU A 46 10.07 -3.43 -1.47
C LEU A 46 10.16 -2.07 -2.19
N TYR A 47 10.08 -0.97 -1.44
CA TYR A 47 10.12 0.37 -2.00
C TYR A 47 11.46 1.05 -1.71
N THR A 48 12.25 1.29 -2.75
CA THR A 48 13.49 2.09 -2.66
C THR A 48 13.19 3.59 -2.60
N GLU A 49 12.08 4.00 -3.19
CA GLU A 49 11.53 5.35 -3.13
C GLU A 49 10.01 5.25 -2.92
N SER A 50 9.47 6.09 -2.05
CA SER A 50 8.02 6.22 -1.82
C SER A 50 7.75 7.63 -1.30
N TYR A 51 6.88 8.38 -1.97
CA TYR A 51 6.49 9.73 -1.57
C TYR A 51 5.21 10.18 -2.26
N ARG A 52 4.56 11.17 -1.67
CA ARG A 52 3.42 11.85 -2.26
C ARG A 52 3.88 12.79 -3.36
N ILE A 53 3.08 12.91 -4.40
CA ILE A 53 3.24 13.86 -5.52
C ILE A 53 1.96 14.70 -5.65
N GLU A 54 2.06 15.87 -6.28
CA GLU A 54 0.94 16.80 -6.41
C GLU A 54 -0.12 16.30 -7.40
N SER A 55 0.31 15.71 -8.49
CA SER A 55 -0.57 15.20 -9.54
C SER A 55 0.05 13.99 -10.24
N PRO A 56 -0.72 13.21 -11.04
CA PRO A 56 -0.20 12.02 -11.71
C PRO A 56 0.91 12.30 -12.73
N ASN A 57 1.09 13.55 -13.13
CA ASN A 57 2.07 13.97 -14.15
C ASN A 57 3.31 14.62 -13.55
N THR A 58 3.44 14.66 -12.22
CA THR A 58 4.60 15.24 -11.53
C THR A 58 5.45 14.15 -10.89
N VAL A 59 6.76 14.44 -10.74
CA VAL A 59 7.68 13.56 -10.03
C VAL A 59 8.25 14.25 -8.77
N GLN A 60 7.86 15.51 -8.54
CA GLN A 60 8.35 16.28 -7.40
C GLN A 60 7.72 15.77 -6.11
N PRO A 61 8.53 15.37 -5.12
CA PRO A 61 8.02 15.01 -3.81
C PRO A 61 7.33 16.19 -3.13
N VAL A 62 6.20 15.92 -2.48
CA VAL A 62 5.53 16.85 -1.59
C VAL A 62 5.29 16.19 -0.23
N ALA A 63 5.11 17.00 0.81
CA ALA A 63 4.90 16.49 2.17
C ALA A 63 3.64 15.59 2.26
N ASP A 64 3.69 14.58 3.11
CA ASP A 64 2.51 13.76 3.42
C ASP A 64 1.40 14.65 4.00
N SER A 65 0.15 14.40 3.61
CA SER A 65 -1.01 15.16 4.06
C SER A 65 -1.62 14.52 5.31
N LEU A 66 -1.08 14.83 6.48
CA LEU A 66 -1.45 14.20 7.74
C LEU A 66 -2.50 14.98 8.54
N GLU A 67 -2.75 16.24 8.20
CA GLU A 67 -3.67 17.10 8.93
C GLU A 67 -5.14 16.82 8.58
N GLY A 68 -5.97 16.87 9.61
CA GLY A 68 -7.42 16.67 9.51
C GLY A 68 -7.81 15.25 9.07
N SER A 69 -9.12 15.05 8.85
CA SER A 69 -9.67 13.80 8.35
C SER A 69 -9.20 13.50 6.93
N SER A 70 -9.09 12.22 6.59
CA SER A 70 -8.85 11.76 5.22
C SER A 70 -10.13 11.59 4.40
N ASP A 71 -11.31 11.74 5.00
CA ASP A 71 -12.56 11.47 4.29
C ASP A 71 -12.69 12.30 3.02
N GLY A 72 -12.98 11.61 1.91
CA GLY A 72 -13.10 12.20 0.57
C GLY A 72 -11.79 12.67 -0.07
N LYS A 73 -10.64 12.58 0.62
CA LYS A 73 -9.35 12.99 0.04
C LYS A 73 -8.91 12.06 -1.08
N THR A 74 -8.35 12.66 -2.12
CA THR A 74 -7.63 11.96 -3.19
C THR A 74 -6.19 12.45 -3.20
N MET A 75 -5.25 11.53 -3.26
CA MET A 75 -3.81 11.82 -3.31
C MET A 75 -3.16 11.03 -4.42
N TYR A 76 -2.00 11.50 -4.86
CA TYR A 76 -1.15 10.80 -5.81
C TYR A 76 0.17 10.47 -5.17
N LEU A 77 0.72 9.32 -5.54
CA LEU A 77 1.99 8.85 -4.99
C LEU A 77 2.87 8.22 -6.08
N TYR A 78 4.15 8.35 -5.86
CA TYR A 78 5.19 7.68 -6.62
C TYR A 78 5.86 6.64 -5.75
N GLN A 79 6.03 5.46 -6.31
CA GLN A 79 6.77 4.37 -5.69
C GLN A 79 7.74 3.75 -6.69
N LYS A 80 8.92 3.39 -6.21
CA LYS A 80 9.92 2.68 -7.02
C LYS A 80 10.33 1.41 -6.32
N GLU A 81 10.23 0.33 -7.02
CA GLU A 81 10.57 -0.98 -6.54
C GLU A 81 11.47 -1.75 -7.53
N HIS A 82 12.09 -2.82 -7.05
CA HIS A 82 13.05 -3.58 -7.86
C HIS A 82 12.39 -4.34 -9.02
N THR A 83 11.17 -4.86 -8.83
CA THR A 83 10.52 -5.75 -9.80
C THR A 83 9.83 -4.98 -10.93
N PHE A 84 9.02 -3.98 -10.57
CA PHE A 84 8.20 -3.21 -11.53
C PHE A 84 8.75 -1.81 -11.81
N GLY A 85 9.92 -1.47 -11.23
CA GLY A 85 10.52 -0.16 -11.41
C GLY A 85 9.66 0.96 -10.82
N LYS A 86 9.47 2.01 -11.59
CA LYS A 86 8.69 3.20 -11.20
C LYS A 86 7.20 2.95 -11.44
N ALA A 87 6.37 3.29 -10.47
CA ALA A 87 4.92 3.23 -10.57
C ALA A 87 4.28 4.46 -9.92
N TYR A 88 3.21 4.92 -10.52
CA TYR A 88 2.41 6.05 -10.04
C TYR A 88 1.03 5.53 -9.68
N PHE A 89 0.51 6.00 -8.53
CA PHE A 89 -0.78 5.58 -8.05
C PHE A 89 -1.64 6.78 -7.66
N GLN A 90 -2.94 6.61 -7.80
CA GLN A 90 -3.95 7.42 -7.15
C GLN A 90 -4.47 6.65 -5.94
N VAL A 91 -4.63 7.32 -4.80
CA VAL A 91 -5.28 6.77 -3.62
C VAL A 91 -6.46 7.65 -3.23
N GLN A 92 -7.60 7.02 -2.98
CA GLN A 92 -8.80 7.65 -2.45
C GLN A 92 -9.04 7.13 -1.04
N TYR A 93 -9.35 8.05 -0.13
CA TYR A 93 -9.62 7.73 1.27
C TYR A 93 -11.08 7.93 1.61
N ARG A 94 -11.55 7.10 2.53
CA ARG A 94 -12.79 7.29 3.28
C ARG A 94 -12.47 7.13 4.75
N GLU A 95 -13.01 8.00 5.58
CA GLU A 95 -12.80 7.98 7.02
C GLU A 95 -14.08 8.35 7.74
N ASN A 96 -14.42 7.58 8.75
CA ASN A 96 -15.45 7.91 9.70
C ASN A 96 -14.96 7.67 11.14
N LYS A 97 -15.84 7.74 12.12
CA LYS A 97 -15.49 7.60 13.53
C LYS A 97 -14.75 6.31 13.88
N ASN A 98 -15.09 5.21 13.22
CA ASN A 98 -14.60 3.87 13.57
C ASN A 98 -13.84 3.18 12.43
N GLU A 99 -13.62 3.85 11.30
CA GLU A 99 -13.12 3.21 10.11
C GLU A 99 -12.29 4.16 9.25
N VAL A 100 -11.22 3.63 8.69
CA VAL A 100 -10.52 4.25 7.56
C VAL A 100 -10.35 3.24 6.44
N ALA A 101 -10.73 3.65 5.23
CA ALA A 101 -10.54 2.88 4.01
C ALA A 101 -9.66 3.64 3.03
N MET A 102 -8.82 2.91 2.30
CA MET A 102 -8.06 3.45 1.18
C MET A 102 -8.19 2.54 -0.05
N HIS A 103 -8.37 3.18 -1.20
CA HIS A 103 -8.43 2.52 -2.51
C HIS A 103 -7.32 3.07 -3.38
N LEU A 104 -6.33 2.25 -3.67
CA LEU A 104 -5.25 2.57 -4.59
C LEU A 104 -5.54 1.99 -5.97
N LYS A 105 -5.12 2.73 -7.00
CA LYS A 105 -5.02 2.23 -8.37
C LYS A 105 -3.79 2.82 -9.05
N ASN A 106 -3.13 2.04 -9.90
CA ASN A 106 -2.03 2.56 -10.70
C ASN A 106 -2.55 3.51 -11.77
N THR A 107 -1.87 4.65 -11.94
CA THR A 107 -2.20 5.65 -12.98
C THR A 107 -1.25 5.59 -14.17
N SER A 108 -0.18 4.81 -14.07
CA SER A 108 0.79 4.56 -15.11
C SER A 108 0.92 3.08 -15.40
N PRO A 109 1.41 2.68 -16.60
CA PRO A 109 1.78 1.29 -16.84
C PRO A 109 2.84 0.82 -15.83
N MET A 110 2.80 -0.47 -15.49
CA MET A 110 3.86 -1.11 -14.70
C MET A 110 4.60 -2.10 -15.58
N TYR A 111 5.93 -2.12 -15.46
CA TYR A 111 6.81 -2.90 -16.33
C TYR A 111 7.52 -3.99 -15.54
N TYR A 112 7.60 -5.19 -16.11
CA TYR A 112 8.49 -6.24 -15.65
C TYR A 112 9.72 -6.30 -16.56
N GLY A 113 10.81 -5.70 -16.12
CA GLY A 113 11.95 -5.41 -16.99
C GLY A 113 11.55 -4.40 -18.09
N ILE A 114 11.61 -4.83 -19.35
CA ILE A 114 11.23 -4.02 -20.51
C ILE A 114 9.80 -4.31 -21.00
N VAL A 115 9.15 -5.33 -20.45
CA VAL A 115 7.80 -5.75 -20.88
C VAL A 115 6.75 -5.01 -20.05
N LYS A 116 5.78 -4.39 -20.72
CA LYS A 116 4.62 -3.83 -20.06
C LYS A 116 3.79 -4.98 -19.47
N ALA A 117 3.70 -5.04 -18.15
CA ALA A 117 3.04 -6.13 -17.45
C ALA A 117 1.61 -5.78 -17.02
N VAL A 118 1.36 -4.52 -16.65
CA VAL A 118 0.06 -4.06 -16.14
C VAL A 118 -0.26 -2.72 -16.78
N ASP A 119 -1.45 -2.59 -17.36
CA ASP A 119 -1.96 -1.31 -17.87
C ASP A 119 -2.40 -0.37 -16.73
N PRO A 120 -2.54 0.95 -17.01
CA PRO A 120 -3.17 1.87 -16.06
C PRO A 120 -4.55 1.37 -15.61
N ASP A 121 -4.91 1.67 -14.36
CA ASP A 121 -6.17 1.26 -13.70
C ASP A 121 -6.37 -0.28 -13.53
N ARG A 122 -5.35 -1.09 -13.82
CA ARG A 122 -5.44 -2.56 -13.76
C ARG A 122 -4.77 -3.18 -12.52
N CYS A 123 -4.07 -2.40 -11.72
CA CYS A 123 -3.62 -2.80 -10.37
C CYS A 123 -4.39 -1.99 -9.34
N ARG A 124 -5.18 -2.67 -8.53
CA ARG A 124 -6.01 -2.06 -7.48
C ARG A 124 -5.70 -2.70 -6.14
N ILE A 125 -5.51 -1.87 -5.12
CA ILE A 125 -5.31 -2.30 -3.75
C ILE A 125 -6.36 -1.61 -2.90
N VAL A 126 -7.02 -2.38 -2.05
CA VAL A 126 -7.94 -1.85 -1.05
C VAL A 126 -7.42 -2.22 0.34
N ALA A 127 -7.47 -1.27 1.26
CA ALA A 127 -7.32 -1.52 2.68
C ALA A 127 -8.52 -0.93 3.40
N ASN A 128 -9.06 -1.69 4.34
CA ASN A 128 -10.11 -1.22 5.22
C ASN A 128 -9.73 -1.62 6.65
N ILE A 129 -9.67 -0.65 7.54
CA ILE A 129 -9.29 -0.81 8.94
C ILE A 129 -10.44 -0.31 9.79
N VAL A 130 -11.05 -1.22 10.55
CA VAL A 130 -12.21 -0.97 11.40
C VAL A 130 -11.83 -1.17 12.85
N ASP A 131 -12.07 -0.16 13.67
CA ASP A 131 -11.92 -0.20 15.13
C ASP A 131 -13.18 -0.84 15.74
N ASP A 132 -13.03 -1.96 16.45
CA ASP A 132 -14.11 -2.63 17.18
C ASP A 132 -14.11 -2.35 18.70
N GLY A 133 -13.24 -1.44 19.15
CA GLY A 133 -13.04 -1.09 20.56
C GLY A 133 -11.84 -1.83 21.17
N ASP A 134 -11.75 -3.13 20.99
CA ASP A 134 -10.66 -3.97 21.55
C ASP A 134 -9.45 -4.09 20.62
N GLY A 135 -9.63 -3.76 19.34
CA GLY A 135 -8.60 -3.91 18.32
C GLY A 135 -9.04 -3.38 16.97
N TYR A 136 -8.34 -3.82 15.94
CA TYR A 136 -8.64 -3.47 14.56
C TYR A 136 -8.89 -4.71 13.73
N TYR A 137 -9.99 -4.71 12.98
CA TYR A 137 -10.13 -5.60 11.85
C TYR A 137 -9.51 -4.96 10.63
N ILE A 138 -8.52 -5.64 10.05
CA ILE A 138 -7.79 -5.17 8.87
C ILE A 138 -8.17 -6.09 7.70
N TYR A 139 -8.82 -5.50 6.70
CA TYR A 139 -9.05 -6.13 5.42
C TYR A 139 -8.09 -5.55 4.39
N LEU A 140 -7.34 -6.42 3.71
CA LEU A 140 -6.50 -6.05 2.57
C LEU A 140 -6.86 -6.90 1.36
N GLY A 141 -7.12 -6.24 0.25
CA GLY A 141 -7.39 -6.88 -1.03
C GLY A 141 -6.52 -6.29 -2.14
N MET A 142 -6.14 -7.13 -3.08
CA MET A 142 -5.42 -6.70 -4.28
C MET A 142 -6.03 -7.41 -5.50
N SER A 143 -6.29 -6.65 -6.54
CA SER A 143 -6.69 -7.15 -7.86
C SER A 143 -5.71 -6.62 -8.89
N VAL A 144 -5.12 -7.52 -9.67
CA VAL A 144 -4.20 -7.16 -10.73
C VAL A 144 -4.58 -7.92 -11.99
N ASP A 145 -4.88 -7.16 -13.03
CA ASP A 145 -5.09 -7.68 -14.38
C ASP A 145 -3.78 -7.46 -15.15
N PHE A 146 -2.99 -8.50 -15.26
CA PHE A 146 -1.70 -8.44 -15.93
C PHE A 146 -1.71 -9.23 -17.23
N MET A 147 -0.90 -8.80 -18.18
CA MET A 147 -0.74 -9.49 -19.46
C MET A 147 -0.23 -10.91 -19.22
N GLN A 148 -0.84 -11.89 -19.88
CA GLN A 148 -0.37 -13.26 -19.81
C GLN A 148 1.03 -13.38 -20.42
N LEU A 149 2.01 -13.67 -19.58
CA LEU A 149 3.43 -13.80 -19.96
C LEU A 149 3.87 -15.27 -20.03
N GLY A 150 2.92 -16.20 -19.91
CA GLY A 150 3.15 -17.63 -19.85
C GLY A 150 3.09 -18.20 -18.42
N SER A 151 2.66 -19.43 -18.28
CA SER A 151 2.26 -20.06 -17.02
C SER A 151 3.29 -20.01 -15.89
N ILE A 152 4.58 -20.02 -16.20
CA ILE A 152 5.68 -19.95 -15.20
C ILE A 152 5.82 -18.51 -14.67
N LEU A 153 5.77 -17.51 -15.56
CA LEU A 153 5.83 -16.09 -15.17
C LEU A 153 4.57 -15.69 -14.41
N ASP A 154 3.41 -16.11 -14.84
CA ASP A 154 2.13 -15.81 -14.20
C ASP A 154 2.11 -16.31 -12.74
N LYS A 155 2.63 -17.51 -12.47
CA LYS A 155 2.79 -18.04 -11.11
C LYS A 155 3.77 -17.21 -10.27
N LYS A 156 4.86 -16.73 -10.86
CA LYS A 156 5.83 -15.86 -10.17
C LYS A 156 5.21 -14.50 -9.85
N MET A 157 4.45 -13.94 -10.79
CA MET A 157 3.73 -12.67 -10.60
C MET A 157 2.73 -12.76 -9.46
N ASN A 158 1.89 -13.80 -9.43
CA ASN A 158 0.92 -14.01 -8.35
C ASN A 158 1.60 -14.08 -6.97
N LYS A 159 2.69 -14.86 -6.85
CA LYS A 159 3.47 -14.93 -5.59
C LYS A 159 4.10 -13.59 -5.22
N SER A 160 4.52 -12.82 -6.22
CA SER A 160 5.10 -11.50 -6.02
C SER A 160 4.06 -10.50 -5.50
N PHE A 161 2.84 -10.51 -6.03
CA PHE A 161 1.76 -9.66 -5.55
C PHE A 161 1.29 -10.06 -4.14
N GLN A 162 1.21 -11.36 -3.84
CA GLN A 162 0.91 -11.83 -2.49
C GLN A 162 1.94 -11.31 -1.47
N ALA A 163 3.23 -11.42 -1.79
CA ALA A 163 4.29 -10.92 -0.90
C ALA A 163 4.20 -9.38 -0.65
N ARG A 164 3.68 -8.62 -1.60
CA ARG A 164 3.41 -7.18 -1.42
C ARG A 164 2.25 -6.92 -0.49
N LEU A 165 1.20 -7.70 -0.62
CA LEU A 165 0.04 -7.60 0.26
C LEU A 165 0.43 -7.94 1.71
N ASP A 166 1.23 -8.99 1.90
CA ASP A 166 1.77 -9.38 3.21
C ASP A 166 2.69 -8.29 3.79
N ALA A 167 3.54 -7.67 2.94
CA ALA A 167 4.40 -6.56 3.35
C ALA A 167 3.60 -5.33 3.80
N LEU A 168 2.54 -4.99 3.06
CA LEU A 168 1.66 -3.88 3.42
C LEU A 168 0.94 -4.16 4.74
N TYR A 169 0.43 -5.38 4.94
CA TYR A 169 -0.18 -5.81 6.20
C TYR A 169 0.80 -5.65 7.37
N ASN A 170 1.99 -6.21 7.24
CA ASN A 170 3.03 -6.14 8.28
C ASN A 170 3.43 -4.69 8.56
N TRP A 171 3.56 -3.86 7.51
CA TRP A 171 3.89 -2.46 7.67
C TRP A 171 2.80 -1.69 8.46
N ILE A 172 1.53 -1.92 8.14
CA ILE A 172 0.41 -1.30 8.86
C ILE A 172 0.41 -1.76 10.34
N THR A 173 0.51 -3.06 10.59
CA THR A 173 0.39 -3.63 11.94
C THR A 173 1.57 -3.32 12.86
N LEU A 174 2.75 -3.05 12.30
CA LEU A 174 3.93 -2.63 13.08
C LEU A 174 3.85 -1.18 13.59
N GLN A 175 2.83 -0.42 13.18
CA GLN A 175 2.65 0.98 13.61
C GLN A 175 1.73 1.12 14.83
N PHE A 176 1.07 0.02 15.24
CA PHE A 176 0.14 -0.01 16.38
C PHE A 176 0.77 -0.49 17.66
#